data_c8457a2420a5e8ceee40c8630eede057
#
_entry.id   c8457a2420a5e8ceee40c8630eede057
#
_cell.length_a   1.000
_cell.length_b   1.000
_cell.length_c   1.000
_cell.angle_alpha   90.00
_cell.angle_beta   90.00
_cell.angle_gamma   90.00
#
_symmetry.space_group_name_H-M   'P 1'
#
loop_
_entity.id
_entity.type
_entity.pdbx_description
1 polymer ?
#
loop_
_entity_poly.entity_id
_entity_poly.type
_entity_poly.pdbx_seq_one_letter_code
_entity_poly.pdbx_strand_id
1 'polypeptide(L)'
;MSMLGQPYRWGGAAPGGFDCSGLVAYAADGAGIRVPRTAHEQLSDGTPIARSALEAGDLVFMRLAHKELHVGIALDSERFIHAPSAGGHVRIDSLAASPYAAGFLAARRLMVAP
;
A
#
# COMPACT_ATOMS: atom_id res chain seq x y z
N MET A 1 10.70 -6.12 -8.88
CA MET A 1 10.34 -5.78 -7.50
C MET A 1 10.63 -6.95 -6.60
N SER A 2 11.61 -6.78 -5.73
CA SER A 2 12.07 -7.85 -4.85
C SER A 2 11.06 -8.31 -3.80
N MET A 3 10.01 -7.51 -3.56
CA MET A 3 8.99 -7.82 -2.58
C MET A 3 7.88 -8.75 -3.10
N LEU A 4 7.74 -8.86 -4.44
CA LEU A 4 6.72 -9.74 -5.03
C LEU A 4 6.91 -11.19 -4.59
N GLY A 5 5.81 -11.85 -4.26
CA GLY A 5 5.82 -13.25 -3.85
C GLY A 5 6.16 -13.49 -2.38
N GLN A 6 6.58 -12.47 -1.64
CA GLN A 6 6.82 -12.61 -0.20
C GLN A 6 5.50 -12.91 0.51
N PRO A 7 5.50 -13.79 1.52
CA PRO A 7 4.26 -14.13 2.21
C PRO A 7 3.73 -12.97 3.06
N TYR A 8 2.42 -12.95 3.26
CA TYR A 8 1.81 -12.09 4.27
C TYR A 8 2.23 -12.57 5.67
N ARG A 9 2.59 -11.63 6.52
CA ARG A 9 2.94 -11.94 7.91
C ARG A 9 2.48 -10.80 8.81
N TRP A 10 1.61 -11.10 9.75
CA TRP A 10 1.14 -10.11 10.72
C TRP A 10 2.31 -9.46 11.46
N GLY A 11 2.34 -8.13 11.43
CA GLY A 11 3.43 -7.37 12.03
C GLY A 11 4.73 -7.38 11.22
N GLY A 12 4.76 -8.02 10.05
CA GLY A 12 5.94 -8.12 9.21
C GLY A 12 6.24 -6.85 8.44
N ALA A 13 7.51 -6.48 8.36
CA ALA A 13 7.97 -5.29 7.66
C ALA A 13 9.36 -5.50 7.02
N ALA A 14 9.72 -6.75 6.73
CA ALA A 14 11.02 -7.10 6.16
C ALA A 14 10.89 -8.33 5.26
N PRO A 15 11.89 -8.61 4.39
CA PRO A 15 11.89 -9.84 3.60
C PRO A 15 11.67 -11.07 4.49
N GLY A 16 10.82 -11.97 4.02
CA GLY A 16 10.34 -13.12 4.80
C GLY A 16 8.89 -12.98 5.22
N GLY A 17 8.31 -11.78 5.16
CA GLY A 17 6.89 -11.55 5.40
C GLY A 17 6.56 -10.09 5.65
N PHE A 18 5.45 -9.65 5.07
CA PHE A 18 4.94 -8.28 5.20
C PHE A 18 3.46 -8.28 5.54
N ASP A 19 3.03 -7.35 6.41
CA ASP A 19 1.63 -6.92 6.40
C ASP A 19 1.50 -5.72 5.47
N CYS A 20 0.27 -5.20 5.25
CA CYS A 20 0.05 -4.17 4.24
C CYS A 20 0.84 -2.89 4.51
N SER A 21 0.79 -2.38 5.73
CA SER A 21 1.51 -1.16 6.10
C SER A 21 3.01 -1.42 6.27
N GLY A 22 3.41 -2.64 6.61
CA GLY A 22 4.81 -3.03 6.69
C GLY A 22 5.50 -3.05 5.34
N LEU A 23 4.79 -3.47 4.29
CA LEU A 23 5.29 -3.40 2.92
C LEU A 23 5.55 -1.94 2.54
N VAL A 24 4.63 -1.04 2.86
CA VAL A 24 4.79 0.39 2.60
C VAL A 24 5.99 0.96 3.35
N ALA A 25 6.11 0.64 4.64
CA ALA A 25 7.21 1.12 5.48
C ALA A 25 8.57 0.65 4.93
N TYR A 26 8.65 -0.62 4.55
CA TYR A 26 9.89 -1.17 3.98
C TYR A 26 10.27 -0.50 2.67
N ALA A 27 9.30 -0.34 1.77
CA ALA A 27 9.54 0.29 0.47
C ALA A 27 9.94 1.76 0.62
N ALA A 28 9.28 2.49 1.50
CA ALA A 28 9.58 3.90 1.76
C ALA A 28 10.97 4.06 2.39
N ASP A 29 11.33 3.20 3.32
CA ASP A 29 12.66 3.21 3.94
C ASP A 29 13.75 3.01 2.89
N GLY A 30 13.54 2.09 1.97
CA GLY A 30 14.48 1.86 0.86
C GLY A 30 14.64 3.07 -0.06
N ALA A 31 13.65 3.95 -0.11
CA ALA A 31 13.69 5.20 -0.88
C ALA A 31 14.12 6.41 -0.04
N GLY A 32 14.48 6.21 1.23
CA GLY A 32 14.87 7.29 2.13
C GLY A 32 13.71 8.11 2.66
N ILE A 33 12.50 7.57 2.63
CA ILE A 33 11.29 8.26 3.08
C ILE A 33 10.81 7.64 4.38
N ARG A 34 10.49 8.47 5.36
CA ARG A 34 9.88 8.00 6.61
C ARG A 34 8.37 8.02 6.50
N VAL A 35 7.74 6.93 6.88
CA VAL A 35 6.29 6.84 6.99
C VAL A 35 5.93 6.24 8.34
N PRO A 36 4.74 6.56 8.87
CA PRO A 36 4.23 5.87 10.06
C PRO A 36 4.09 4.37 9.81
N ARG A 37 4.08 3.58 10.89
CA ARG A 37 4.09 2.12 10.79
C ARG A 37 2.73 1.51 10.44
N THR A 38 1.62 2.15 10.76
CA THR A 38 0.29 1.59 10.56
C THR A 38 -0.45 2.26 9.41
N ALA A 39 -1.39 1.51 8.78
CA ALA A 39 -2.18 2.04 7.68
C ALA A 39 -2.99 3.28 8.11
N HIS A 40 -3.57 3.28 9.32
CA HIS A 40 -4.33 4.43 9.83
C HIS A 40 -3.47 5.68 9.93
N GLU A 41 -2.25 5.55 10.42
CA GLU A 41 -1.33 6.67 10.52
C GLU A 41 -0.85 7.11 9.14
N GLN A 42 -0.57 6.17 8.25
CA GLN A 42 -0.15 6.46 6.88
C GLN A 42 -1.23 7.21 6.11
N LEU A 43 -2.50 6.95 6.39
CA LEU A 43 -3.62 7.65 5.75
C LEU A 43 -3.59 9.15 5.99
N SER A 44 -3.00 9.60 7.08
CA SER A 44 -2.88 11.01 7.43
C SER A 44 -1.55 11.63 7.02
N ASP A 45 -0.68 10.86 6.38
CA ASP A 45 0.64 11.30 5.96
C ASP A 45 0.64 11.72 4.48
N GLY A 46 1.55 12.61 4.11
CA GLY A 46 1.71 13.03 2.73
C GLY A 46 0.60 13.96 2.23
N THR A 47 0.56 14.13 0.92
CA THR A 47 -0.40 15.01 0.23
C THR A 47 -1.56 14.21 -0.32
N PRO A 48 -2.82 14.64 -0.10
CA PRO A 48 -3.98 13.97 -0.71
C PRO A 48 -3.91 14.03 -2.23
N ILE A 49 -4.18 12.89 -2.87
CA ILE A 49 -4.18 12.76 -4.33
C ILE A 49 -5.53 12.22 -4.78
N ALA A 50 -6.10 12.80 -5.82
CA ALA A 50 -7.33 12.29 -6.41
C ALA A 50 -7.06 10.94 -7.09
N ARG A 51 -8.07 10.07 -7.11
CA ARG A 51 -7.97 8.76 -7.78
C ARG A 51 -7.50 8.91 -9.24
N SER A 52 -7.97 9.92 -9.93
CA SER A 52 -7.63 10.18 -11.34
C SER A 52 -6.21 10.71 -11.55
N ALA A 53 -5.52 11.09 -10.48
CA ALA A 53 -4.16 11.64 -10.55
C ALA A 53 -3.09 10.68 -10.05
N LEU A 54 -3.43 9.41 -9.84
CA LEU A 54 -2.49 8.41 -9.32
C LEU A 54 -1.27 8.25 -10.21
N GLU A 55 -0.11 8.18 -9.54
CA GLU A 55 1.19 7.94 -10.14
C GLU A 55 1.92 6.86 -9.36
N ALA A 56 2.95 6.28 -9.98
CA ALA A 56 3.78 5.29 -9.33
C ALA A 56 4.37 5.83 -8.02
N GLY A 57 4.29 5.03 -6.97
CA GLY A 57 4.78 5.39 -5.65
C GLY A 57 3.73 6.00 -4.73
N ASP A 58 2.57 6.38 -5.23
CA ASP A 58 1.49 6.88 -4.38
C ASP A 58 0.93 5.76 -3.52
N LEU A 59 0.51 6.09 -2.31
CA LEU A 59 -0.18 5.15 -1.43
C LEU A 59 -1.67 5.14 -1.75
N VAL A 60 -2.25 3.96 -1.84
CA VAL A 60 -3.69 3.79 -2.08
C VAL A 60 -4.30 3.10 -0.88
N PHE A 61 -5.42 3.64 -0.40
CA PHE A 61 -6.10 3.17 0.80
C PHE A 61 -7.49 2.70 0.46
N MET A 62 -7.91 1.59 1.07
CA MET A 62 -9.20 0.99 0.80
C MET A 62 -9.74 0.25 2.01
N ARG A 63 -11.07 0.05 2.05
CA ARG A 63 -11.72 -0.83 3.00
C ARG A 63 -12.25 -2.03 2.25
N LEU A 64 -11.86 -3.20 2.70
CA LEU A 64 -12.25 -4.46 2.09
C LEU A 64 -13.37 -5.12 2.91
N ALA A 65 -13.73 -6.35 2.55
CA ALA A 65 -14.90 -7.06 3.09
C ALA A 65 -14.96 -7.11 4.62
N HIS A 66 -13.82 -7.14 5.30
CA HIS A 66 -13.76 -7.15 6.77
C HIS A 66 -13.72 -5.75 7.38
N LYS A 67 -13.92 -4.72 6.57
CA LYS A 67 -13.92 -3.30 6.98
C LYS A 67 -12.61 -2.83 7.60
N GLU A 68 -11.54 -3.57 7.44
CA GLU A 68 -10.22 -3.15 7.85
C GLU A 68 -9.62 -2.20 6.81
N LEU A 69 -8.91 -1.21 7.31
CA LEU A 69 -8.18 -0.30 6.44
C LEU A 69 -6.99 -1.04 5.82
N HIS A 70 -6.91 -1.02 4.51
CA HIS A 70 -5.85 -1.66 3.74
C HIS A 70 -5.10 -0.62 2.93
N VAL A 71 -3.78 -0.80 2.78
CA VAL A 71 -2.94 0.11 2.02
C VAL A 71 -2.06 -0.67 1.04
N GLY A 72 -1.82 -0.07 -0.12
CA GLY A 72 -0.88 -0.58 -1.11
C GLY A 72 -0.14 0.57 -1.77
N ILE A 73 0.74 0.25 -2.70
CA ILE A 73 1.56 1.22 -3.41
C ILE A 73 1.19 1.17 -4.89
N ALA A 74 0.79 2.30 -5.44
CA ALA A 74 0.46 2.39 -6.86
C ALA A 74 1.70 2.16 -7.72
N LEU A 75 1.54 1.40 -8.78
CA LEU A 75 2.55 1.20 -9.83
C LEU A 75 2.29 2.10 -11.02
N ASP A 76 1.03 2.42 -11.25
CA ASP A 76 0.56 3.34 -12.28
C ASP A 76 -0.87 3.79 -11.92
N SER A 77 -1.63 4.30 -12.88
CA SER A 77 -2.97 4.80 -12.63
C SER A 77 -3.99 3.73 -12.24
N GLU A 78 -3.68 2.44 -12.42
CA GLU A 78 -4.61 1.34 -12.14
C GLU A 78 -4.04 0.21 -11.31
N ARG A 79 -2.77 -0.12 -11.47
CA ARG A 79 -2.16 -1.26 -10.79
C ARG A 79 -1.51 -0.85 -9.49
N PHE A 80 -1.58 -1.73 -8.51
CA PHE A 80 -0.92 -1.50 -7.23
C PHE A 80 -0.34 -2.79 -6.68
N ILE A 81 0.73 -2.66 -5.91
CA ILE A 81 1.35 -3.76 -5.19
C ILE A 81 0.92 -3.69 -3.73
N HIS A 82 0.58 -4.82 -3.14
CA HIS A 82 0.13 -4.87 -1.75
C HIS A 82 0.38 -6.26 -1.15
N ALA A 83 0.31 -6.31 0.19
CA ALA A 83 0.34 -7.55 0.95
C ALA A 83 -1.08 -7.83 1.44
N PRO A 84 -1.85 -8.70 0.76
CA PRO A 84 -3.19 -9.04 1.20
C PRO A 84 -3.14 -9.86 2.50
N SER A 85 -4.30 -10.03 3.14
CA SER A 85 -4.42 -10.66 4.45
C SER A 85 -3.81 -12.06 4.52
N ALA A 86 -3.76 -12.61 5.75
CA ALA A 86 -3.12 -13.88 6.07
C ALA A 86 -3.43 -15.00 5.07
N GLY A 87 -2.41 -15.75 4.68
CA GLY A 87 -2.49 -16.79 3.67
C GLY A 87 -2.19 -16.33 2.26
N GLY A 88 -2.08 -15.00 2.04
CA GLY A 88 -1.72 -14.44 0.74
C GLY A 88 -0.23 -14.14 0.61
N HIS A 89 0.12 -13.55 -0.51
CA HIS A 89 1.48 -13.14 -0.82
C HIS A 89 1.45 -11.71 -1.35
N VAL A 90 2.56 -11.01 -1.28
CA VAL A 90 2.72 -9.71 -1.94
C VAL A 90 2.47 -9.93 -3.43
N ARG A 91 1.54 -9.17 -3.99
CA ARG A 91 1.13 -9.32 -5.39
C ARG A 91 0.66 -8.00 -5.98
N ILE A 92 0.47 -7.99 -7.29
CA ILE A 92 -0.06 -6.85 -8.03
C ILE A 92 -1.53 -7.13 -8.36
N ASP A 93 -2.39 -6.15 -8.08
CA ASP A 93 -3.80 -6.19 -8.44
C ASP A 93 -4.21 -4.88 -9.12
N SER A 94 -5.42 -4.85 -9.69
CA SER A 94 -5.95 -3.68 -10.35
C SER A 94 -6.94 -2.94 -9.43
N LEU A 95 -6.79 -1.62 -9.34
CA LEU A 95 -7.75 -0.77 -8.63
C LEU A 95 -9.09 -0.66 -9.37
N ALA A 96 -9.14 -1.06 -10.62
CA ALA A 96 -10.39 -1.09 -11.40
C ALA A 96 -11.18 -2.38 -11.17
N ALA A 97 -10.59 -3.38 -10.52
CA ALA A 97 -11.22 -4.68 -10.28
C ALA A 97 -11.86 -4.75 -8.90
N SER A 98 -12.89 -5.59 -8.77
CA SER A 98 -13.49 -5.92 -7.47
C SER A 98 -12.52 -6.80 -6.66
N PRO A 99 -12.42 -6.64 -5.33
CA PRO A 99 -13.19 -5.72 -4.49
C PRO A 99 -12.59 -4.32 -4.34
N TYR A 100 -11.47 -4.07 -4.98
CA TYR A 100 -10.67 -2.86 -4.74
C TYR A 100 -11.33 -1.58 -5.25
N ALA A 101 -11.98 -1.65 -6.40
CA ALA A 101 -12.67 -0.49 -6.97
C ALA A 101 -13.75 0.04 -6.03
N ALA A 102 -14.57 -0.85 -5.48
CA ALA A 102 -15.65 -0.46 -4.58
C ALA A 102 -15.15 -0.03 -3.21
N GLY A 103 -14.02 -0.57 -2.78
CA GLY A 103 -13.45 -0.28 -1.46
C GLY A 103 -12.52 0.92 -1.42
N PHE A 104 -12.16 1.51 -2.56
CA PHE A 104 -11.22 2.62 -2.61
C PHE A 104 -11.70 3.79 -1.75
N LEU A 105 -10.80 4.33 -0.92
CA LEU A 105 -11.09 5.45 -0.03
C LEU A 105 -10.31 6.71 -0.37
N ALA A 106 -9.00 6.59 -0.54
CA ALA A 106 -8.13 7.75 -0.66
C ALA A 106 -6.77 7.35 -1.22
N ALA A 107 -6.03 8.34 -1.67
CA ALA A 107 -4.63 8.18 -2.05
C ALA A 107 -3.80 9.31 -1.45
N ARG A 108 -2.54 9.01 -1.16
CA ARG A 108 -1.58 9.96 -0.60
C ARG A 108 -0.27 9.89 -1.37
N ARG A 109 0.31 11.03 -1.63
CA ARG A 109 1.65 11.11 -2.22
C ARG A 109 2.63 11.46 -1.12
N LEU A 110 3.61 10.58 -0.90
CA LEU A 110 4.61 10.78 0.12
C LEU A 110 5.56 11.90 -0.30
N MET A 111 5.98 12.69 0.68
CA MET A 111 6.94 13.76 0.44
C MET A 111 8.34 13.20 0.56
N VAL A 112 9.12 13.36 -0.52
CA VAL A 112 10.53 13.02 -0.50
C VAL A 112 11.25 14.11 0.27
N ALA A 113 12.09 13.72 1.25
CA ALA A 113 12.92 14.68 1.97
C ALA A 113 13.87 15.36 0.99
N PRO A 114 14.03 16.67 1.07
CA PRO A 114 14.96 17.39 0.19
C PRO A 114 16.41 17.00 0.41
#